data_d98dfb1d1d5b26d0ea8c953a85d492e2
#
_entry.id   d98dfb1d1d5b26d0ea8c953a85d492e2
#
_cell.length_a   1.000
_cell.length_b   1.000
_cell.length_c   1.000
_cell.angle_alpha   90.00
_cell.angle_beta   90.00
_cell.angle_gamma   90.00
#
_symmetry.space_group_name_H-M   'P 1'
#
loop_
_entity.id
_entity.type
_entity.pdbx_description
1 polymer ?
#
loop_
_entity_poly.entity_id
_entity_poly.type
_entity_poly.pdbx_seq_one_letter_code
_entity_poly.pdbx_strand_id
1 'polypeptide(L)'
;AGQDLAKLRAAANKRGFKPVPLDASLSLALKSTSVEKASRNVVGLLPGSETPDEAIVYMAHWDHLGTHDGETGDNIYNGAVDNATGVAAIMEIAESFRKAKVPPKRSILFLAVTLEESGLLGSKYYVAHPVIPLDKTVAVFNLDALSPVGKARDITVVGKGSSQLEDLLKPLLDAQKRKPVGETNTAAGYYFRSDHFNFAKAGVPSLYLDSGTDLLEGGQAAGDAAGKDYTDNRYHKAGDHFDAATWKLDGIIQDLEVVTTLGTTLANDGQWPNWYAGNPFKAARDAMRPVAPESAPPAGK
;
A
#
# COMPACT_ATOMS: atom_id res chain seq x y z
N ALA A 1 -20.08 -34.75 17.91
CA ALA A 1 -20.73 -34.00 18.98
C ALA A 1 -22.23 -33.75 18.74
N GLY A 2 -22.85 -34.35 17.70
CA GLY A 2 -24.30 -34.28 17.45
C GLY A 2 -24.90 -32.92 17.17
N GLN A 3 -24.06 -31.90 16.92
CA GLN A 3 -24.47 -30.50 16.67
C GLN A 3 -24.58 -30.22 15.17
N ASP A 4 -25.56 -29.39 14.80
CA ASP A 4 -25.74 -28.91 13.42
C ASP A 4 -24.79 -27.70 13.19
N LEU A 5 -23.73 -27.89 12.41
CA LEU A 5 -22.73 -26.89 12.10
C LEU A 5 -23.32 -25.67 11.38
N ALA A 6 -24.29 -25.86 10.48
CA ALA A 6 -24.91 -24.76 9.74
C ALA A 6 -25.71 -23.86 10.67
N LYS A 7 -26.46 -24.43 11.62
CA LYS A 7 -27.18 -23.67 12.65
C LYS A 7 -26.24 -22.96 13.60
N LEU A 8 -25.14 -23.61 14.01
CA LEU A 8 -24.14 -22.96 14.88
C LEU A 8 -23.45 -21.80 14.18
N ARG A 9 -23.07 -21.93 12.89
CA ARG A 9 -22.50 -20.84 12.09
C ARG A 9 -23.46 -19.66 11.97
N ALA A 10 -24.75 -19.95 11.65
CA ALA A 10 -25.76 -18.90 11.56
C ALA A 10 -26.00 -18.19 12.92
N ALA A 11 -25.93 -18.94 14.01
CA ALA A 11 -26.04 -18.38 15.37
C ALA A 11 -24.80 -17.55 15.75
N ALA A 12 -23.59 -18.01 15.41
CA ALA A 12 -22.33 -17.33 15.71
C ALA A 12 -22.23 -15.93 15.06
N ASN A 13 -22.89 -15.72 13.93
CA ASN A 13 -22.99 -14.43 13.26
C ASN A 13 -23.95 -13.43 13.92
N LYS A 14 -24.64 -13.83 15.00
CA LYS A 14 -25.58 -12.95 15.72
C LYS A 14 -24.93 -12.40 16.97
N ARG A 15 -25.19 -11.11 17.25
CA ARG A 15 -24.75 -10.47 18.48
C ARG A 15 -25.31 -11.19 19.70
N GLY A 16 -24.46 -11.49 20.68
CA GLY A 16 -24.85 -12.19 21.91
C GLY A 16 -24.80 -13.73 21.81
N PHE A 17 -24.22 -14.27 20.73
CA PHE A 17 -23.95 -15.71 20.63
C PHE A 17 -23.13 -16.20 21.82
N LYS A 18 -23.56 -17.33 22.41
CA LYS A 18 -22.81 -18.03 23.45
C LYS A 18 -22.28 -19.36 22.88
N PRO A 19 -21.00 -19.69 23.10
CA PRO A 19 -20.45 -20.97 22.69
C PRO A 19 -21.25 -22.13 23.28
N VAL A 20 -21.44 -23.18 22.46
CA VAL A 20 -22.12 -24.39 22.88
C VAL A 20 -21.08 -25.42 23.30
N PRO A 21 -21.10 -25.93 24.53
CA PRO A 21 -20.23 -27.02 24.95
C PRO A 21 -20.48 -28.26 24.08
N LEU A 22 -19.42 -28.92 23.66
CA LEU A 22 -19.51 -30.07 22.75
C LEU A 22 -19.35 -31.42 23.48
N ASP A 23 -18.98 -31.41 24.78
CA ASP A 23 -18.68 -32.60 25.58
C ASP A 23 -17.82 -33.62 24.82
N ALA A 24 -16.83 -33.05 24.11
CA ALA A 24 -15.92 -33.82 23.27
C ALA A 24 -14.47 -33.40 23.56
N SER A 25 -13.57 -34.35 23.50
CA SER A 25 -12.12 -34.13 23.53
C SER A 25 -11.50 -34.43 22.19
N LEU A 26 -10.52 -33.62 21.80
CA LEU A 26 -9.71 -33.84 20.60
C LEU A 26 -8.27 -34.18 21.04
N SER A 27 -7.74 -35.31 20.53
CA SER A 27 -6.32 -35.58 20.61
C SER A 27 -5.70 -35.41 19.24
N LEU A 28 -4.66 -34.59 19.17
CA LEU A 28 -3.98 -34.25 17.92
C LEU A 28 -2.48 -34.49 18.07
N ALA A 29 -1.90 -35.23 17.13
CA ALA A 29 -0.46 -35.38 16.98
C ALA A 29 -0.02 -34.75 15.66
N LEU A 30 0.88 -33.77 15.70
CA LEU A 30 1.40 -33.09 14.54
C LEU A 30 2.88 -33.37 14.37
N LYS A 31 3.30 -33.60 13.12
CA LYS A 31 4.70 -33.60 12.72
C LYS A 31 4.91 -32.43 11.76
N SER A 32 5.77 -31.51 12.14
CA SER A 32 6.11 -30.34 11.33
C SER A 32 7.53 -30.45 10.81
N THR A 33 7.75 -30.02 9.57
CA THR A 33 9.07 -29.83 8.98
C THR A 33 9.23 -28.37 8.66
N SER A 34 10.31 -27.75 9.16
CA SER A 34 10.65 -26.34 8.86
C SER A 34 11.75 -26.31 7.81
N VAL A 35 11.59 -25.45 6.82
CA VAL A 35 12.60 -25.16 5.78
C VAL A 35 12.89 -23.68 5.82
N GLU A 36 14.16 -23.32 5.99
CA GLU A 36 14.60 -21.93 5.93
C GLU A 36 14.94 -21.55 4.49
N LYS A 37 14.44 -20.41 4.05
CA LYS A 37 14.76 -19.79 2.76
C LYS A 37 15.10 -18.32 3.00
N ALA A 38 16.02 -17.78 2.21
CA ALA A 38 16.40 -16.37 2.23
C ALA A 38 15.87 -15.66 0.99
N SER A 39 15.37 -14.45 1.18
CA SER A 39 15.03 -13.52 0.10
C SER A 39 15.68 -12.16 0.36
N ARG A 40 15.43 -11.15 -0.49
CA ARG A 40 16.07 -9.83 -0.38
C ARG A 40 15.10 -8.74 -0.78
N ASN A 41 15.16 -7.61 -0.06
CA ASN A 41 14.66 -6.35 -0.58
C ASN A 41 15.67 -5.78 -1.57
N VAL A 42 15.19 -5.10 -2.60
CA VAL A 42 16.01 -4.34 -3.54
C VAL A 42 15.84 -2.86 -3.25
N VAL A 43 16.94 -2.14 -3.11
CA VAL A 43 16.94 -0.72 -2.75
C VAL A 43 17.68 0.07 -3.81
N GLY A 44 17.01 1.05 -4.40
CA GLY A 44 17.60 2.08 -5.25
C GLY A 44 17.56 3.43 -4.53
N LEU A 45 18.67 4.16 -4.50
CA LEU A 45 18.74 5.47 -3.88
C LEU A 45 19.21 6.51 -4.90
N LEU A 46 18.41 7.56 -5.07
CA LEU A 46 18.80 8.80 -5.72
C LEU A 46 19.12 9.82 -4.62
N PRO A 47 20.38 10.16 -4.39
CA PRO A 47 20.75 11.09 -3.31
C PRO A 47 20.20 12.49 -3.57
N GLY A 48 19.72 13.13 -2.50
CA GLY A 48 19.28 14.52 -2.52
C GLY A 48 20.45 15.49 -2.64
N SER A 49 20.20 16.64 -3.26
CA SER A 49 21.22 17.67 -3.48
C SER A 49 21.49 18.56 -2.27
N GLU A 50 20.55 18.68 -1.33
CA GLU A 50 20.68 19.55 -0.15
C GLU A 50 20.58 18.77 1.18
N THR A 51 19.65 17.83 1.29
CA THR A 51 19.41 17.00 2.49
C THR A 51 19.38 15.50 2.13
N PRO A 52 20.54 14.92 1.77
CA PRO A 52 20.61 13.52 1.30
C PRO A 52 20.30 12.48 2.38
N ASP A 53 20.25 12.85 3.64
CA ASP A 53 19.85 12.01 4.76
C ASP A 53 18.33 11.97 5.01
N GLU A 54 17.55 12.83 4.34
CA GLU A 54 16.10 12.81 4.35
C GLU A 54 15.56 12.14 3.08
N ALA A 55 14.54 11.30 3.19
CA ALA A 55 14.04 10.58 2.02
C ALA A 55 12.52 10.52 1.90
N ILE A 56 12.06 10.53 0.64
CA ILE A 56 10.75 10.08 0.21
C ILE A 56 10.91 8.65 -0.32
N VAL A 57 10.04 7.72 0.10
CA VAL A 57 10.09 6.32 -0.30
C VAL A 57 8.96 6.01 -1.26
N TYR A 58 9.31 5.42 -2.41
CA TYR A 58 8.37 4.72 -3.30
C TYR A 58 8.58 3.23 -3.15
N MET A 59 7.53 2.51 -2.84
CA MET A 59 7.60 1.10 -2.47
C MET A 59 6.59 0.26 -3.27
N ALA A 60 7.03 -0.93 -3.65
CA ALA A 60 6.20 -1.99 -4.22
C ALA A 60 6.78 -3.34 -3.80
N HIS A 61 5.97 -4.39 -3.68
CA HIS A 61 6.52 -5.73 -3.50
C HIS A 61 6.79 -6.40 -4.86
N TRP A 62 7.80 -7.27 -4.90
CA TRP A 62 8.24 -7.95 -6.12
C TRP A 62 8.01 -9.47 -6.08
N ASP A 63 7.60 -9.99 -4.93
CA ASP A 63 7.22 -11.38 -4.77
C ASP A 63 5.75 -11.60 -5.18
N HIS A 64 5.42 -12.86 -5.46
CA HIS A 64 4.05 -13.34 -5.60
C HIS A 64 4.00 -14.81 -5.16
N LEU A 65 2.89 -15.49 -5.42
CA LEU A 65 2.62 -16.84 -4.89
C LEU A 65 3.45 -17.95 -5.56
N GLY A 66 4.10 -17.71 -6.69
CA GLY A 66 5.01 -18.63 -7.34
C GLY A 66 4.29 -19.72 -8.14
N THR A 67 4.65 -21.00 -7.90
CA THR A 67 4.07 -22.15 -8.59
C THR A 67 3.34 -23.05 -7.61
N HIS A 68 2.21 -23.63 -8.03
CA HIS A 68 1.41 -24.56 -7.24
C HIS A 68 1.51 -25.97 -7.82
N ASP A 69 2.40 -26.77 -7.23
CA ASP A 69 2.60 -28.16 -7.64
C ASP A 69 1.31 -28.97 -7.42
N GLY A 70 0.93 -29.77 -8.43
CA GLY A 70 -0.27 -30.61 -8.37
C GLY A 70 -1.53 -29.99 -8.99
N GLU A 71 -1.52 -28.74 -9.37
CA GLU A 71 -2.57 -28.16 -10.20
C GLU A 71 -2.41 -28.58 -11.66
N THR A 72 -3.54 -28.84 -12.35
CA THR A 72 -3.54 -29.17 -13.77
C THR A 72 -3.78 -27.91 -14.59
N GLY A 73 -3.03 -27.73 -15.67
CA GLY A 73 -3.09 -26.54 -16.53
C GLY A 73 -2.04 -25.49 -16.15
N ASP A 74 -2.43 -24.23 -16.13
CA ASP A 74 -1.55 -23.14 -15.70
C ASP A 74 -1.46 -23.10 -14.18
N ASN A 75 -0.29 -23.43 -13.67
CA ASN A 75 0.02 -23.46 -12.24
C ASN A 75 1.03 -22.38 -11.81
N ILE A 76 1.31 -21.40 -12.68
CA ILE A 76 2.19 -20.29 -12.39
C ILE A 76 1.35 -19.08 -12.02
N TYR A 77 1.55 -18.56 -10.82
CA TYR A 77 0.91 -17.35 -10.34
C TYR A 77 1.80 -16.17 -10.69
N ASN A 78 1.51 -15.53 -11.82
CA ASN A 78 2.41 -14.53 -12.42
C ASN A 78 2.42 -13.20 -11.66
N GLY A 79 1.31 -12.81 -11.00
CA GLY A 79 1.22 -11.56 -10.28
C GLY A 79 1.41 -10.34 -11.19
N ALA A 80 0.72 -10.33 -12.34
CA ALA A 80 0.91 -9.26 -13.31
C ALA A 80 0.34 -7.91 -12.80
N VAL A 81 -0.85 -7.91 -12.25
CA VAL A 81 -1.41 -6.76 -11.54
C VAL A 81 -0.86 -6.69 -10.13
N ASP A 82 -0.81 -7.79 -9.44
CA ASP A 82 -0.35 -7.93 -8.05
C ASP A 82 0.99 -8.72 -7.98
N ASN A 83 2.21 -8.08 -8.06
CA ASN A 83 2.36 -6.62 -8.10
C ASN A 83 3.44 -6.20 -9.12
N ALA A 84 3.47 -6.81 -10.30
CA ALA A 84 4.40 -6.36 -11.34
C ALA A 84 4.07 -4.93 -11.80
N THR A 85 2.79 -4.49 -11.72
CA THR A 85 2.40 -3.10 -12.00
C THR A 85 3.06 -2.12 -11.04
N GLY A 86 3.09 -2.40 -9.74
CA GLY A 86 3.75 -1.56 -8.74
C GLY A 86 5.27 -1.51 -8.94
N VAL A 87 5.90 -2.65 -9.25
CA VAL A 87 7.34 -2.69 -9.56
C VAL A 87 7.66 -1.86 -10.81
N ALA A 88 6.88 -2.01 -11.88
CA ALA A 88 7.03 -1.20 -13.08
C ALA A 88 6.84 0.29 -12.78
N ALA A 89 5.87 0.63 -11.93
CA ALA A 89 5.59 1.99 -11.51
C ALA A 89 6.76 2.65 -10.77
N ILE A 90 7.39 1.97 -9.79
CA ILE A 90 8.57 2.53 -9.11
C ILE A 90 9.76 2.70 -10.04
N MET A 91 9.91 1.84 -11.07
CA MET A 91 10.95 1.98 -12.09
C MET A 91 10.68 3.21 -12.99
N GLU A 92 9.44 3.43 -13.42
CA GLU A 92 9.06 4.59 -14.24
C GLU A 92 9.21 5.91 -13.46
N ILE A 93 8.84 5.92 -12.18
CA ILE A 93 9.07 7.06 -11.30
C ILE A 93 10.57 7.33 -11.13
N ALA A 94 11.39 6.29 -10.98
CA ALA A 94 12.84 6.43 -10.89
C ALA A 94 13.44 7.04 -12.16
N GLU A 95 12.97 6.58 -13.32
CA GLU A 95 13.37 7.14 -14.62
C GLU A 95 12.96 8.61 -14.77
N SER A 96 11.76 8.98 -14.28
CA SER A 96 11.28 10.36 -14.26
C SER A 96 12.18 11.27 -13.42
N PHE A 97 12.55 10.87 -12.21
CA PHE A 97 13.49 11.61 -11.36
C PHE A 97 14.89 11.69 -11.97
N ARG A 98 15.37 10.62 -12.59
CA ARG A 98 16.67 10.60 -13.27
C ARG A 98 16.73 11.58 -14.44
N LYS A 99 15.62 11.77 -15.15
CA LYS A 99 15.51 12.71 -16.31
C LYS A 99 15.22 14.14 -15.85
N ALA A 100 14.90 14.38 -14.59
CA ALA A 100 14.63 15.72 -14.11
C ALA A 100 15.82 16.66 -14.28
N LYS A 101 15.56 17.88 -14.78
CA LYS A 101 16.61 18.89 -14.98
C LYS A 101 17.22 19.41 -13.68
N VAL A 102 16.45 19.38 -12.62
CA VAL A 102 16.85 19.82 -11.29
C VAL A 102 16.76 18.61 -10.37
N PRO A 103 17.87 18.20 -9.73
CA PRO A 103 17.85 17.11 -8.79
C PRO A 103 17.00 17.47 -7.58
N PRO A 104 16.32 16.49 -6.95
CA PRO A 104 15.55 16.72 -5.74
C PRO A 104 16.47 17.15 -4.60
N LYS A 105 15.97 17.99 -3.67
CA LYS A 105 16.73 18.43 -2.48
C LYS A 105 16.90 17.29 -1.48
N ARG A 106 15.84 16.52 -1.24
CA ARG A 106 15.84 15.29 -0.45
C ARG A 106 16.11 14.08 -1.32
N SER A 107 16.61 13.02 -0.74
CA SER A 107 16.78 11.73 -1.41
C SER A 107 15.44 11.12 -1.81
N ILE A 108 15.45 10.37 -2.91
CA ILE A 108 14.34 9.50 -3.29
C ILE A 108 14.82 8.05 -3.15
N LEU A 109 14.08 7.27 -2.38
CA LEU A 109 14.40 5.86 -2.16
C LEU A 109 13.34 4.99 -2.84
N PHE A 110 13.77 4.11 -3.72
CA PHE A 110 12.96 3.11 -4.39
C PHE A 110 13.16 1.78 -3.71
N LEU A 111 12.10 1.19 -3.19
CA LEU A 111 12.14 0.01 -2.35
C LEU A 111 11.26 -1.09 -2.92
N ALA A 112 11.86 -2.07 -3.59
CA ALA A 112 11.15 -3.30 -3.96
C ALA A 112 11.30 -4.31 -2.81
N VAL A 113 10.23 -4.51 -2.05
CA VAL A 113 10.22 -5.43 -0.90
C VAL A 113 9.85 -6.85 -1.34
N THR A 114 10.27 -7.81 -0.55
CA THR A 114 9.96 -9.23 -0.73
C THR A 114 9.01 -9.73 0.34
N LEU A 115 8.40 -10.89 0.11
CA LEU A 115 7.57 -11.60 1.09
C LEU A 115 6.43 -10.75 1.65
N GLU A 116 5.81 -9.93 0.80
CA GLU A 116 4.54 -9.24 1.07
C GLU A 116 3.47 -10.30 1.28
N GLU A 117 3.34 -11.23 0.33
CA GLU A 117 2.40 -12.35 0.29
C GLU A 117 2.57 -13.35 1.46
N SER A 118 3.71 -13.29 2.13
CA SER A 118 4.03 -14.10 3.30
C SER A 118 3.88 -13.35 4.62
N GLY A 119 3.16 -12.23 4.63
CA GLY A 119 2.84 -11.44 5.82
C GLY A 119 3.74 -10.23 6.02
N LEU A 120 4.04 -9.49 4.94
CA LEU A 120 4.72 -8.19 4.92
C LEU A 120 6.15 -8.27 5.52
N LEU A 121 6.84 -9.40 5.30
CA LEU A 121 8.12 -9.66 5.99
C LEU A 121 9.24 -8.75 5.48
N GLY A 122 9.25 -8.41 4.18
CA GLY A 122 10.26 -7.55 3.58
C GLY A 122 10.20 -6.12 4.11
N SER A 123 9.03 -5.51 4.13
CA SER A 123 8.83 -4.17 4.72
C SER A 123 9.05 -4.16 6.23
N LYS A 124 8.64 -5.23 6.93
CA LYS A 124 8.92 -5.39 8.36
C LYS A 124 10.43 -5.44 8.64
N TYR A 125 11.19 -6.15 7.82
CA TYR A 125 12.64 -6.20 7.91
C TYR A 125 13.26 -4.83 7.64
N TYR A 126 12.81 -4.13 6.59
CA TYR A 126 13.31 -2.79 6.27
C TYR A 126 13.07 -1.81 7.42
N VAL A 127 11.88 -1.80 7.99
CA VAL A 127 11.54 -0.92 9.14
C VAL A 127 12.43 -1.18 10.35
N ALA A 128 12.83 -2.45 10.58
CA ALA A 128 13.75 -2.82 11.64
C ALA A 128 15.24 -2.50 11.31
N HIS A 129 15.59 -2.45 10.02
CA HIS A 129 16.96 -2.24 9.54
C HIS A 129 16.96 -1.24 8.35
N PRO A 130 16.52 0.01 8.57
CA PRO A 130 16.33 0.96 7.49
C PRO A 130 17.66 1.47 6.92
N VAL A 131 17.73 1.65 5.59
CA VAL A 131 18.86 2.30 4.91
C VAL A 131 18.88 3.81 5.21
N ILE A 132 17.72 4.44 5.22
CA ILE A 132 17.51 5.80 5.71
C ILE A 132 16.72 5.70 7.03
N PRO A 133 17.19 6.28 8.13
CA PRO A 133 16.50 6.23 9.42
C PRO A 133 15.03 6.67 9.32
N LEU A 134 14.14 6.06 10.10
CA LEU A 134 12.70 6.33 9.99
C LEU A 134 12.32 7.76 10.40
N ASP A 135 13.05 8.37 11.32
CA ASP A 135 12.92 9.79 11.69
C ASP A 135 13.38 10.75 10.57
N LYS A 136 14.13 10.23 9.60
CA LYS A 136 14.55 10.92 8.36
C LYS A 136 13.69 10.54 7.15
N THR A 137 12.79 9.58 7.29
CA THR A 137 11.82 9.22 6.26
C THR A 137 10.62 10.16 6.31
N VAL A 138 10.45 10.97 5.26
CA VAL A 138 9.43 12.02 5.17
C VAL A 138 8.04 11.42 4.97
N ALA A 139 7.92 10.56 3.97
CA ALA A 139 6.69 9.88 3.57
C ALA A 139 7.01 8.58 2.81
N VAL A 140 6.03 7.67 2.78
CA VAL A 140 6.07 6.44 1.99
C VAL A 140 4.87 6.41 1.05
N PHE A 141 5.12 6.15 -0.22
CA PHE A 141 4.11 5.87 -1.24
C PHE A 141 4.14 4.38 -1.57
N ASN A 142 3.06 3.68 -1.25
CA ASN A 142 2.90 2.26 -1.53
C ASN A 142 2.14 2.09 -2.84
N LEU A 143 2.74 1.38 -3.77
CA LEU A 143 2.19 1.10 -5.10
C LEU A 143 1.95 -0.40 -5.19
N ASP A 144 0.69 -0.78 -5.10
CA ASP A 144 0.31 -2.18 -4.95
C ASP A 144 -0.98 -2.44 -5.73
N ALA A 145 -0.93 -3.42 -6.63
CA ALA A 145 -2.03 -3.87 -7.47
C ALA A 145 -2.68 -2.75 -8.32
N LEU A 146 -1.87 -1.96 -9.05
CA LEU A 146 -2.38 -0.88 -9.91
C LEU A 146 -3.21 -1.45 -11.06
N SER A 147 -4.50 -1.12 -11.09
CA SER A 147 -5.46 -1.73 -12.00
C SER A 147 -5.38 -1.15 -13.43
N PRO A 148 -5.19 -1.96 -14.49
CA PRO A 148 -5.07 -1.51 -15.87
C PRO A 148 -6.42 -1.36 -16.57
N VAL A 149 -7.36 -0.65 -15.95
CA VAL A 149 -8.76 -0.53 -16.43
C VAL A 149 -9.07 0.80 -17.13
N GLY A 150 -8.09 1.69 -17.22
CA GLY A 150 -8.22 3.01 -17.84
C GLY A 150 -8.44 4.13 -16.82
N LYS A 151 -8.59 5.36 -17.36
CA LYS A 151 -8.73 6.58 -16.54
C LYS A 151 -10.03 6.62 -15.75
N ALA A 152 -9.95 7.20 -14.54
CA ALA A 152 -11.09 7.37 -13.65
C ALA A 152 -11.28 8.85 -13.23
N ARG A 153 -12.49 9.20 -12.79
CA ARG A 153 -12.86 10.51 -12.20
C ARG A 153 -12.56 10.58 -10.70
N ASP A 154 -12.13 9.48 -10.13
CA ASP A 154 -11.78 9.34 -8.73
C ASP A 154 -10.47 8.59 -8.57
N ILE A 155 -9.98 8.50 -7.33
CA ILE A 155 -8.89 7.64 -6.90
C ILE A 155 -9.22 7.16 -5.50
N THR A 156 -8.96 5.90 -5.22
CA THR A 156 -9.20 5.34 -3.88
C THR A 156 -8.01 5.61 -2.98
N VAL A 157 -8.26 6.27 -1.85
CA VAL A 157 -7.29 6.41 -0.76
C VAL A 157 -7.61 5.35 0.28
N VAL A 158 -6.77 4.35 0.38
CA VAL A 158 -6.92 3.28 1.36
C VAL A 158 -6.59 3.83 2.75
N GLY A 159 -7.54 3.73 3.69
CA GLY A 159 -7.44 4.38 4.99
C GLY A 159 -7.64 5.89 4.96
N LYS A 160 -8.49 6.38 4.07
CA LYS A 160 -8.80 7.82 3.92
C LYS A 160 -9.13 8.50 5.24
N GLY A 161 -8.59 9.70 5.44
CA GLY A 161 -8.73 10.47 6.69
C GLY A 161 -7.60 10.20 7.68
N SER A 162 -6.45 9.71 7.22
CA SER A 162 -5.34 9.27 8.05
C SER A 162 -4.26 10.32 8.25
N SER A 163 -3.83 11.04 7.22
CA SER A 163 -2.64 11.89 7.30
C SER A 163 -2.71 13.14 6.43
N GLN A 164 -1.83 14.11 6.74
CA GLN A 164 -1.65 15.34 5.97
C GLN A 164 -1.16 15.11 4.54
N LEU A 165 -0.76 13.90 4.17
CA LEU A 165 -0.48 13.55 2.77
C LEU A 165 -1.72 13.73 1.89
N GLU A 166 -2.92 13.57 2.47
CA GLU A 166 -4.18 13.77 1.76
C GLU A 166 -4.47 15.25 1.48
N ASP A 167 -4.01 16.17 2.36
CA ASP A 167 -4.12 17.62 2.13
C ASP A 167 -3.26 18.04 0.94
N LEU A 168 -2.07 17.43 0.78
CA LEU A 168 -1.16 17.68 -0.33
C LEU A 168 -1.61 16.97 -1.63
N LEU A 169 -2.28 15.85 -1.51
CA LEU A 169 -2.85 15.09 -2.63
C LEU A 169 -4.01 15.84 -3.29
N LYS A 170 -4.86 16.45 -2.46
CA LYS A 170 -6.13 17.06 -2.92
C LYS A 170 -5.95 18.07 -4.07
N PRO A 171 -5.09 19.08 -4.01
CA PRO A 171 -4.92 20.04 -5.10
C PRO A 171 -4.43 19.40 -6.41
N LEU A 172 -3.65 18.31 -6.34
CA LEU A 172 -3.19 17.57 -7.50
C LEU A 172 -4.34 16.82 -8.19
N LEU A 173 -5.22 16.25 -7.39
CA LEU A 173 -6.45 15.61 -7.91
C LEU A 173 -7.42 16.65 -8.49
N ASP A 174 -7.59 17.80 -7.83
CA ASP A 174 -8.42 18.89 -8.34
C ASP A 174 -7.92 19.38 -9.72
N ALA A 175 -6.59 19.46 -9.93
CA ALA A 175 -6.00 19.80 -11.23
C ALA A 175 -6.33 18.76 -12.32
N GLN A 176 -6.43 17.49 -11.97
CA GLN A 176 -6.88 16.42 -12.85
C GLN A 176 -8.42 16.29 -12.93
N LYS A 177 -9.17 17.14 -12.22
CA LYS A 177 -10.65 17.04 -12.07
C LYS A 177 -11.09 15.69 -11.48
N ARG A 178 -10.31 15.15 -10.59
CA ARG A 178 -10.57 13.90 -9.85
C ARG A 178 -10.87 14.17 -8.39
N LYS A 179 -11.49 13.21 -7.72
CA LYS A 179 -11.80 13.30 -6.29
C LYS A 179 -11.22 12.08 -5.53
N PRO A 180 -10.70 12.28 -4.32
CA PRO A 180 -10.31 11.17 -3.47
C PRO A 180 -11.56 10.52 -2.86
N VAL A 181 -11.69 9.21 -2.98
CA VAL A 181 -12.70 8.39 -2.31
C VAL A 181 -12.04 7.43 -1.33
N GLY A 182 -12.74 6.98 -0.31
CA GLY A 182 -12.27 5.90 0.55
C GLY A 182 -12.68 4.54 0.00
N GLU A 183 -12.04 3.49 0.48
CA GLU A 183 -12.44 2.14 0.15
C GLU A 183 -13.89 1.86 0.58
N THR A 184 -14.66 1.18 -0.28
CA THR A 184 -16.08 0.87 -0.03
C THR A 184 -16.28 -0.28 0.96
N ASN A 185 -15.30 -1.15 1.11
CA ASN A 185 -15.32 -2.32 2.00
C ASN A 185 -14.19 -2.26 3.04
N THR A 186 -14.34 -1.38 4.02
CA THR A 186 -13.37 -1.26 5.13
C THR A 186 -13.27 -2.54 5.99
N ALA A 187 -14.30 -3.38 5.98
CA ALA A 187 -14.29 -4.67 6.69
C ALA A 187 -13.33 -5.69 6.07
N ALA A 188 -12.95 -5.52 4.82
CA ALA A 188 -11.91 -6.33 4.17
C ALA A 188 -10.52 -6.06 4.75
N GLY A 189 -10.31 -4.90 5.38
CA GLY A 189 -9.08 -4.55 6.08
C GLY A 189 -7.88 -4.33 5.16
N TYR A 190 -8.07 -3.84 3.95
CA TYR A 190 -7.01 -3.61 2.96
C TYR A 190 -5.87 -2.75 3.51
N TYR A 191 -6.19 -1.75 4.35
CA TYR A 191 -5.18 -0.92 5.01
C TYR A 191 -4.14 -1.71 5.80
N PHE A 192 -4.50 -2.88 6.34
CA PHE A 192 -3.64 -3.71 7.18
C PHE A 192 -2.92 -4.82 6.43
N ARG A 193 -3.13 -4.91 5.11
CA ARG A 193 -2.73 -6.05 4.29
C ARG A 193 -1.68 -5.72 3.24
N SER A 194 -1.10 -4.51 3.26
CA SER A 194 -0.02 -4.12 2.37
C SER A 194 1.12 -3.45 3.12
N ASP A 195 2.26 -3.34 2.52
CA ASP A 195 3.58 -3.03 3.10
C ASP A 195 3.68 -1.67 3.80
N HIS A 196 2.89 -0.67 3.37
CA HIS A 196 2.83 0.64 4.03
C HIS A 196 2.49 0.53 5.52
N PHE A 197 1.77 -0.52 5.92
CA PHE A 197 1.33 -0.69 7.28
C PHE A 197 2.49 -0.87 8.28
N ASN A 198 3.61 -1.48 7.88
CA ASN A 198 4.77 -1.58 8.75
C ASN A 198 5.41 -0.20 9.02
N PHE A 199 5.46 0.66 8.02
CA PHE A 199 5.91 2.05 8.16
C PHE A 199 4.93 2.88 9.01
N ALA A 200 3.64 2.73 8.77
CA ALA A 200 2.60 3.40 9.55
C ALA A 200 2.71 3.05 11.05
N LYS A 201 2.84 1.76 11.39
CA LYS A 201 3.07 1.31 12.79
C LYS A 201 4.31 1.94 13.43
N ALA A 202 5.35 2.17 12.64
CA ALA A 202 6.56 2.84 13.08
C ALA A 202 6.43 4.38 13.10
N GLY A 203 5.26 4.94 12.74
CA GLY A 203 4.97 6.37 12.79
C GLY A 203 5.23 7.13 11.49
N VAL A 204 5.78 6.51 10.44
CA VAL A 204 6.04 7.20 9.16
C VAL A 204 4.73 7.36 8.38
N PRO A 205 4.31 8.60 8.02
CA PRO A 205 3.13 8.81 7.20
C PRO A 205 3.25 8.10 5.86
N SER A 206 2.25 7.29 5.57
CA SER A 206 2.23 6.46 4.38
C SER A 206 0.94 6.68 3.60
N LEU A 207 1.04 6.74 2.29
CA LEU A 207 -0.09 6.87 1.37
C LEU A 207 -0.17 5.61 0.51
N TYR A 208 -1.30 4.94 0.58
CA TYR A 208 -1.66 3.82 -0.29
C TYR A 208 -2.85 4.25 -1.14
N LEU A 209 -2.60 4.36 -2.44
CA LEU A 209 -3.60 4.71 -3.44
C LEU A 209 -3.91 3.46 -4.26
N ASP A 210 -5.19 3.19 -4.42
CA ASP A 210 -5.70 2.21 -5.36
C ASP A 210 -6.40 2.95 -6.51
N SER A 211 -6.49 2.32 -7.66
CA SER A 211 -7.11 2.91 -8.85
C SER A 211 -8.55 3.33 -8.60
N GLY A 212 -8.99 4.38 -9.30
CA GLY A 212 -10.37 4.83 -9.24
C GLY A 212 -11.34 3.82 -9.86
N THR A 213 -12.59 3.87 -9.41
CA THR A 213 -13.68 3.00 -9.88
C THR A 213 -14.73 3.70 -10.72
N ASP A 214 -14.82 5.04 -10.68
CA ASP A 214 -15.67 5.81 -11.60
C ASP A 214 -14.92 6.07 -12.92
N LEU A 215 -14.84 5.04 -13.77
CA LEU A 215 -14.09 5.09 -15.01
C LEU A 215 -14.64 6.16 -15.97
N LEU A 216 -13.75 6.78 -16.77
CA LEU A 216 -14.19 7.70 -17.83
C LEU A 216 -15.05 6.97 -18.86
N GLU A 217 -14.74 5.73 -19.16
CA GLU A 217 -15.49 4.83 -20.04
C GLU A 217 -16.34 3.87 -19.21
N GLY A 218 -17.65 4.00 -19.27
CA GLY A 218 -18.60 3.12 -18.58
C GLY A 218 -18.91 3.47 -17.13
N GLY A 219 -18.23 4.45 -16.54
CA GLY A 219 -18.53 4.95 -15.19
C GLY A 219 -18.31 3.94 -14.08
N GLN A 220 -18.97 4.16 -12.95
CA GLN A 220 -18.88 3.31 -11.76
C GLN A 220 -19.21 1.83 -12.06
N ALA A 221 -20.24 1.58 -12.88
CA ALA A 221 -20.66 0.20 -13.19
C ALA A 221 -19.55 -0.60 -13.90
N ALA A 222 -18.78 0.05 -14.78
CA ALA A 222 -17.66 -0.60 -15.46
C ALA A 222 -16.49 -0.87 -14.50
N GLY A 223 -16.20 0.08 -13.61
CA GLY A 223 -15.17 -0.11 -12.58
C GLY A 223 -15.51 -1.21 -11.59
N ASP A 224 -16.76 -1.25 -11.10
CA ASP A 224 -17.23 -2.30 -10.20
C ASP A 224 -17.17 -3.68 -10.87
N ALA A 225 -17.54 -3.76 -12.17
CA ALA A 225 -17.45 -5.01 -12.92
C ALA A 225 -16.00 -5.46 -13.10
N ALA A 226 -15.08 -4.53 -13.40
CA ALA A 226 -13.66 -4.84 -13.56
C ALA A 226 -13.02 -5.29 -12.23
N GLY A 227 -13.32 -4.61 -11.12
CA GLY A 227 -12.84 -4.99 -9.78
C GLY A 227 -13.40 -6.36 -9.35
N LYS A 228 -14.65 -6.65 -9.67
CA LYS A 228 -15.24 -7.97 -9.43
C LYS A 228 -14.59 -9.06 -10.28
N ASP A 229 -14.36 -8.80 -11.56
CA ASP A 229 -13.68 -9.75 -12.44
C ASP A 229 -12.27 -10.04 -11.95
N TYR A 230 -11.52 -9.00 -11.55
CA TYR A 230 -10.18 -9.17 -10.99
C TYR A 230 -10.22 -10.05 -9.72
N THR A 231 -11.08 -9.74 -8.78
CA THR A 231 -11.21 -10.51 -7.53
C THR A 231 -11.63 -11.95 -7.76
N ASP A 232 -12.59 -12.18 -8.66
CA ASP A 232 -13.16 -13.51 -8.89
C ASP A 232 -12.24 -14.40 -9.72
N ASN A 233 -11.45 -13.83 -10.65
CA ASN A 233 -10.78 -14.61 -11.69
C ASN A 233 -9.25 -14.48 -11.69
N ARG A 234 -8.66 -13.42 -11.05
CA ARG A 234 -7.25 -13.11 -11.20
C ARG A 234 -6.52 -12.95 -9.87
N TYR A 235 -7.08 -12.20 -8.92
CA TYR A 235 -6.45 -11.92 -7.64
C TYR A 235 -6.06 -13.21 -6.91
N HIS A 236 -4.77 -13.40 -6.68
CA HIS A 236 -4.18 -14.61 -6.09
C HIS A 236 -4.51 -15.89 -6.86
N LYS A 237 -4.54 -15.81 -8.19
CA LYS A 237 -4.81 -16.93 -9.10
C LYS A 237 -3.86 -16.93 -10.29
N ALA A 238 -3.73 -18.07 -10.94
CA ALA A 238 -2.94 -18.19 -12.17
C ALA A 238 -3.41 -17.25 -13.30
N GLY A 239 -4.66 -16.79 -13.26
CA GLY A 239 -5.24 -15.88 -14.24
C GLY A 239 -4.75 -14.43 -14.18
N ASP A 240 -3.88 -14.05 -13.21
CA ASP A 240 -3.29 -12.69 -13.17
C ASP A 240 -2.13 -12.57 -14.15
N HIS A 241 -2.47 -12.47 -15.43
CA HIS A 241 -1.55 -12.33 -16.55
C HIS A 241 -1.51 -10.91 -17.09
N PHE A 242 -0.36 -10.53 -17.65
CA PHE A 242 -0.27 -9.37 -18.51
C PHE A 242 -0.94 -9.66 -19.86
N ASP A 243 -1.84 -8.77 -20.27
CA ASP A 243 -2.49 -8.83 -21.59
C ASP A 243 -2.45 -7.45 -22.28
N ALA A 244 -1.53 -7.32 -23.23
CA ALA A 244 -1.36 -6.10 -24.00
C ALA A 244 -2.60 -5.72 -24.84
N ALA A 245 -3.51 -6.66 -25.13
CA ALA A 245 -4.69 -6.39 -25.92
C ALA A 245 -5.84 -5.75 -25.11
N THR A 246 -5.89 -6.02 -23.79
CA THR A 246 -6.98 -5.58 -22.93
C THR A 246 -6.58 -4.55 -21.90
N TRP A 247 -5.29 -4.48 -21.55
CA TRP A 247 -4.78 -3.54 -20.55
C TRP A 247 -4.83 -2.10 -21.02
N LYS A 248 -5.44 -1.22 -20.23
CA LYS A 248 -5.49 0.24 -20.44
C LYS A 248 -4.60 0.92 -19.40
N LEU A 249 -3.35 1.19 -19.79
CA LEU A 249 -2.34 1.73 -18.87
C LEU A 249 -2.50 3.23 -18.58
N ASP A 250 -3.32 3.93 -19.35
CA ASP A 250 -3.53 5.38 -19.22
C ASP A 250 -4.10 5.80 -17.87
N GLY A 251 -4.86 4.91 -17.19
CA GLY A 251 -5.31 5.10 -15.81
C GLY A 251 -4.15 5.03 -14.81
N ILE A 252 -3.28 4.02 -14.94
CA ILE A 252 -2.07 3.88 -14.12
C ILE A 252 -1.17 5.11 -14.32
N ILE A 253 -0.95 5.55 -15.57
CA ILE A 253 -0.15 6.74 -15.87
C ILE A 253 -0.75 7.98 -15.18
N GLN A 254 -2.08 8.14 -15.21
CA GLN A 254 -2.78 9.23 -14.53
C GLN A 254 -2.54 9.23 -13.01
N ASP A 255 -2.53 8.06 -12.39
CA ASP A 255 -2.24 7.89 -10.96
C ASP A 255 -0.76 8.19 -10.65
N LEU A 256 0.16 7.70 -11.48
CA LEU A 256 1.60 7.92 -11.31
C LEU A 256 1.99 9.40 -11.46
N GLU A 257 1.33 10.16 -12.34
CA GLU A 257 1.54 11.61 -12.45
C GLU A 257 1.26 12.31 -11.11
N VAL A 258 0.19 11.93 -10.41
CA VAL A 258 -0.15 12.48 -9.09
C VAL A 258 0.88 12.10 -8.05
N VAL A 259 1.22 10.82 -7.95
CA VAL A 259 2.16 10.30 -6.93
C VAL A 259 3.56 10.86 -7.15
N THR A 260 4.02 10.95 -8.40
CA THR A 260 5.32 11.53 -8.75
C THR A 260 5.38 13.02 -8.43
N THR A 261 4.31 13.76 -8.74
CA THR A 261 4.23 15.20 -8.45
C THR A 261 4.22 15.45 -6.96
N LEU A 262 3.46 14.66 -6.19
CA LEU A 262 3.41 14.77 -4.74
C LEU A 262 4.77 14.51 -4.10
N GLY A 263 5.46 13.45 -4.51
CA GLY A 263 6.79 13.15 -4.01
C GLY A 263 7.84 14.18 -4.45
N THR A 264 7.74 14.73 -5.66
CA THR A 264 8.59 15.84 -6.12
C THR A 264 8.38 17.08 -5.28
N THR A 265 7.14 17.41 -4.94
CA THR A 265 6.80 18.53 -4.05
C THR A 265 7.45 18.33 -2.69
N LEU A 266 7.21 17.19 -2.03
CA LEU A 266 7.79 16.87 -0.73
C LEU A 266 9.31 16.79 -0.73
N ALA A 267 9.91 16.40 -1.86
CA ALA A 267 11.36 16.37 -1.99
C ALA A 267 11.99 17.77 -2.00
N ASN A 268 11.19 18.83 -2.27
CA ASN A 268 11.73 20.17 -2.53
C ASN A 268 11.19 21.27 -1.59
N ASP A 269 10.07 21.06 -0.90
CA ASP A 269 9.37 22.12 -0.15
C ASP A 269 9.69 22.19 1.36
N GLY A 270 10.44 21.22 1.87
CA GLY A 270 10.80 21.15 3.29
C GLY A 270 9.69 20.69 4.24
N GLN A 271 8.49 20.40 3.74
CA GLN A 271 7.39 19.93 4.57
C GLN A 271 7.64 18.55 5.18
N TRP A 272 7.05 18.31 6.35
CA TRP A 272 7.06 17.05 7.07
C TRP A 272 5.63 16.66 7.42
N PRO A 273 4.94 15.93 6.56
CA PRO A 273 3.58 15.48 6.83
C PRO A 273 3.50 14.66 8.12
N ASN A 274 2.38 14.78 8.81
CA ASN A 274 2.07 14.00 10.00
C ASN A 274 0.72 13.30 9.87
N TRP A 275 0.43 12.43 10.78
CA TRP A 275 -0.88 11.81 10.95
C TRP A 275 -1.86 12.83 11.52
N TYR A 276 -3.13 12.73 11.18
CA TYR A 276 -4.18 13.57 11.77
C TYR A 276 -4.36 13.28 13.25
N ALA A 277 -4.91 14.25 13.98
CA ALA A 277 -5.24 14.09 15.39
C ALA A 277 -6.18 12.91 15.60
N GLY A 278 -5.88 12.05 16.60
CA GLY A 278 -6.64 10.83 16.87
C GLY A 278 -6.20 9.60 16.07
N ASN A 279 -5.34 9.74 15.06
CA ASN A 279 -4.75 8.59 14.39
C ASN A 279 -3.80 7.85 15.34
N PRO A 280 -3.89 6.49 15.46
CA PRO A 280 -3.08 5.71 16.41
C PRO A 280 -1.58 5.76 16.16
N PHE A 281 -1.14 6.09 14.93
CA PHE A 281 0.28 6.15 14.56
C PHE A 281 0.93 7.51 14.85
N LYS A 282 0.12 8.53 15.15
CA LYS A 282 0.61 9.90 15.38
C LYS A 282 1.61 9.98 16.52
N ALA A 283 1.34 9.31 17.63
CA ALA A 283 2.22 9.35 18.80
C ALA A 283 3.64 8.84 18.50
N ALA A 284 3.77 7.82 17.67
CA ALA A 284 5.07 7.30 17.23
C ALA A 284 5.80 8.32 16.34
N ARG A 285 5.08 9.00 15.43
CA ARG A 285 5.67 10.08 14.60
C ARG A 285 6.14 11.25 15.44
N ASP A 286 5.31 11.71 16.37
CA ASP A 286 5.64 12.83 17.23
C ASP A 286 6.86 12.53 18.12
N ALA A 287 7.02 11.27 18.57
CA ALA A 287 8.19 10.84 19.34
C ALA A 287 9.48 10.83 18.51
N MET A 288 9.41 10.46 17.24
CA MET A 288 10.56 10.51 16.32
C MET A 288 10.94 11.93 15.93
N ARG A 289 9.98 12.83 15.87
CA ARG A 289 10.16 14.23 15.47
C ARG A 289 9.44 15.15 16.46
N PRO A 290 10.00 15.38 17.64
CA PRO A 290 9.43 16.31 18.60
C PRO A 290 9.29 17.69 17.95
N VAL A 291 8.07 18.19 17.84
CA VAL A 291 7.84 19.61 17.48
C VAL A 291 8.47 20.43 18.60
N ALA A 292 9.38 21.33 18.26
CA ALA A 292 9.89 22.27 19.26
C ALA A 292 8.68 22.94 19.95
N PRO A 293 8.64 23.04 21.27
CA PRO A 293 7.52 23.68 21.95
C PRO A 293 7.38 25.09 21.35
N GLU A 294 6.16 25.42 20.93
CA GLU A 294 5.81 26.73 20.41
C GLU A 294 6.32 27.75 21.43
N SER A 295 7.23 28.64 21.02
CA SER A 295 7.81 29.64 21.93
C SER A 295 6.66 30.41 22.56
N ALA A 296 6.56 30.36 23.90
CA ALA A 296 5.54 31.09 24.62
C ALA A 296 5.52 32.55 24.12
N PRO A 297 4.33 33.13 23.89
CA PRO A 297 4.23 34.52 23.46
C PRO A 297 5.03 35.40 24.43
N PRO A 298 5.77 36.41 23.97
CA PRO A 298 6.55 37.27 24.84
C PRO A 298 5.62 37.83 25.89
N ALA A 299 5.99 37.66 27.19
CA ALA A 299 5.26 38.24 28.30
C ALA A 299 5.12 39.74 28.04
N GLY A 300 3.88 40.20 27.83
CA GLY A 300 3.55 41.59 27.62
C GLY A 300 4.11 42.42 28.77
N LYS A 301 4.87 43.48 28.39
CA LYS A 301 5.27 44.56 29.30
C LYS A 301 4.10 45.48 29.54
#